data_d6aea01b5248341f781d45e62bc34e2a
#
_entry.id   d6aea01b5248341f781d45e62bc34e2a
#
_cell.length_a   1.000
_cell.length_b   1.000
_cell.length_c   1.000
_cell.angle_alpha   90.00
_cell.angle_beta   90.00
_cell.angle_gamma   90.00
#
_symmetry.space_group_name_H-M   'P 1'
#
loop_
_entity.id
_entity.type
_entity.pdbx_description
1 polymer ?
#
loop_
_entity_poly.entity_id
_entity_poly.type
_entity_poly.pdbx_seq_one_letter_code
_entity_poly.pdbx_strand_id
1 'polypeptide(L)'
;MAERTLARTAERDRIVDQLKRAFEGEAWHGPSVVEALEGVTWKQALEKPIPGAHSIWELVHHITTWEDVVRRRLLGETPDLTAEQDWPLVKDKSREGWAAAIQKLKGGHAQLRKVAAQVEDAELDMRPTPKTSTRYVLLHGAVQHDLYHAGQISLLKKA
;
A
#
# COMPACT_ATOMS: atom_id res chain seq x y z
N MET A 1 2.50 -23.80 40.24
CA MET A 1 2.70 -22.56 39.50
C MET A 1 1.99 -22.69 38.14
N ALA A 2 0.87 -21.99 37.95
CA ALA A 2 0.15 -22.05 36.69
C ALA A 2 0.93 -21.22 35.64
N GLU A 3 1.42 -21.88 34.63
CA GLU A 3 2.04 -21.27 33.46
C GLU A 3 0.96 -20.43 32.75
N ARG A 4 1.04 -19.11 32.86
CA ARG A 4 0.21 -18.18 32.08
C ARG A 4 0.64 -18.33 30.62
N THR A 5 -0.06 -19.20 29.90
CA THR A 5 0.03 -19.19 28.43
C THR A 5 -0.43 -17.82 27.97
N LEU A 6 0.52 -16.96 27.55
CA LEU A 6 0.21 -15.69 26.89
C LEU A 6 -0.61 -16.04 25.66
N ALA A 7 -1.84 -15.53 25.57
CA ALA A 7 -2.67 -15.71 24.39
C ALA A 7 -1.87 -15.23 23.16
N ARG A 8 -1.66 -16.11 22.21
CA ARG A 8 -0.90 -15.80 20.99
C ARG A 8 -1.71 -14.78 20.20
N THR A 9 -1.09 -13.64 19.86
CA THR A 9 -1.71 -12.63 19.00
C THR A 9 -2.13 -13.29 17.68
N ALA A 10 -3.34 -13.03 17.20
CA ALA A 10 -3.85 -13.55 15.93
C ALA A 10 -2.90 -13.17 14.78
N GLU A 11 -2.72 -14.07 13.82
CA GLU A 11 -1.82 -13.82 12.67
C GLU A 11 -2.31 -12.64 11.83
N ARG A 12 -3.63 -12.52 11.66
CA ARG A 12 -4.24 -11.32 11.05
C ARG A 12 -3.79 -10.02 11.71
N ASP A 13 -3.79 -9.94 13.03
CA ASP A 13 -3.41 -8.71 13.75
C ASP A 13 -1.94 -8.37 13.53
N ARG A 14 -1.09 -9.39 13.43
CA ARG A 14 0.33 -9.24 13.10
C ARG A 14 0.52 -8.71 11.68
N ILE A 15 -0.26 -9.20 10.71
CA ILE A 15 -0.23 -8.72 9.32
C ILE A 15 -0.74 -7.28 9.24
N VAL A 16 -1.82 -6.96 9.95
CA VAL A 16 -2.37 -5.58 10.01
C VAL A 16 -1.37 -4.60 10.63
N ASP A 17 -0.59 -5.03 11.64
CA ASP A 17 0.53 -4.25 12.18
C ASP A 17 1.61 -4.00 11.11
N GLN A 18 1.97 -5.01 10.31
CA GLN A 18 2.94 -4.85 9.23
C GLN A 18 2.44 -3.93 8.11
N LEU A 19 1.16 -4.01 7.72
CA LEU A 19 0.54 -3.04 6.80
C LEU A 19 0.67 -1.62 7.34
N LYS A 20 0.37 -1.41 8.63
CA LYS A 20 0.52 -0.10 9.28
C LYS A 20 1.95 0.40 9.21
N ARG A 21 2.93 -0.43 9.58
CA ARG A 21 4.34 -0.04 9.62
C ARG A 21 4.89 0.27 8.23
N ALA A 22 4.57 -0.54 7.23
CA ALA A 22 5.00 -0.32 5.85
C ALA A 22 4.53 1.02 5.30
N PHE A 23 3.35 1.46 5.71
CA PHE A 23 2.71 2.66 5.19
C PHE A 23 2.91 3.91 6.07
N GLU A 24 2.62 3.82 7.39
CA GLU A 24 2.55 4.98 8.28
C GLU A 24 3.88 5.30 8.96
N GLY A 25 4.69 4.29 9.32
CA GLY A 25 5.97 4.48 10.00
C GLY A 25 6.39 3.32 10.89
N GLU A 26 7.62 3.42 11.40
CA GLU A 26 8.27 2.39 12.21
C GLU A 26 8.53 1.06 11.45
N ALA A 27 8.67 1.11 10.13
CA ALA A 27 9.10 -0.05 9.35
C ALA A 27 10.57 -0.38 9.65
N TRP A 28 10.86 -1.67 9.83
CA TRP A 28 12.21 -2.11 10.23
C TRP A 28 13.30 -1.77 9.19
N HIS A 29 12.93 -1.76 7.90
CA HIS A 29 13.89 -1.58 6.81
C HIS A 29 14.31 -0.12 6.54
N GLY A 30 13.55 0.86 7.04
CA GLY A 30 13.74 2.28 6.72
C GLY A 30 12.42 3.03 6.55
N PRO A 31 12.39 4.12 5.76
CA PRO A 31 11.20 4.95 5.64
C PRO A 31 9.99 4.18 5.09
N SER A 32 8.84 4.31 5.76
CA SER A 32 7.53 3.92 5.25
C SER A 32 7.11 4.78 4.07
N VAL A 33 5.99 4.45 3.43
CA VAL A 33 5.45 5.25 2.32
C VAL A 33 5.23 6.71 2.73
N VAL A 34 4.59 6.95 3.90
CA VAL A 34 4.30 8.31 4.38
C VAL A 34 5.59 9.05 4.72
N GLU A 35 6.53 8.41 5.41
CA GLU A 35 7.83 9.01 5.76
C GLU A 35 8.67 9.31 4.51
N ALA A 36 8.66 8.45 3.50
CA ALA A 36 9.32 8.71 2.22
C ALA A 36 8.74 9.93 1.51
N LEU A 37 7.41 10.16 1.63
CA LEU A 37 6.71 11.30 1.03
C LEU A 37 6.84 12.60 1.82
N GLU A 38 7.35 12.58 3.06
CA GLU A 38 7.53 13.80 3.85
C GLU A 38 8.37 14.84 3.12
N GLY A 39 7.88 16.09 3.09
CA GLY A 39 8.56 17.21 2.46
C GLY A 39 8.60 17.19 0.92
N VAL A 40 8.03 16.17 0.26
CA VAL A 40 7.91 16.14 -1.21
C VAL A 40 6.91 17.20 -1.66
N THR A 41 7.37 18.16 -2.43
CA THR A 41 6.52 19.19 -3.04
C THR A 41 5.83 18.64 -4.29
N TRP A 42 4.71 19.27 -4.69
CA TRP A 42 3.99 18.88 -5.91
C TRP A 42 4.85 19.03 -7.18
N LYS A 43 5.79 19.99 -7.21
CA LYS A 43 6.74 20.16 -8.32
C LYS A 43 7.70 18.97 -8.38
N GLN A 44 8.36 18.67 -7.25
CA GLN A 44 9.27 17.53 -7.14
C GLN A 44 8.57 16.21 -7.45
N ALA A 45 7.30 16.05 -7.04
CA ALA A 45 6.51 14.85 -7.31
C ALA A 45 6.26 14.60 -8.81
N LEU A 46 6.31 15.65 -9.66
CA LEU A 46 6.16 15.55 -11.11
C LEU A 46 7.48 15.28 -11.85
N GLU A 47 8.61 15.50 -11.20
CA GLU A 47 9.91 15.34 -11.84
C GLU A 47 10.22 13.86 -12.13
N LYS A 48 10.95 13.64 -13.22
CA LYS A 48 11.47 12.34 -13.65
C LYS A 48 12.99 12.40 -13.75
N PRO A 49 13.69 12.45 -12.61
CA PRO A 49 15.14 12.63 -12.60
C PRO A 49 15.88 11.40 -13.14
N ILE A 50 15.25 10.23 -13.13
CA ILE A 50 15.82 9.00 -13.65
C ILE A 50 15.12 8.65 -14.97
N PRO A 51 15.86 8.61 -16.11
CA PRO A 51 15.28 8.26 -17.40
C PRO A 51 14.58 6.90 -17.38
N GLY A 52 13.34 6.86 -17.89
CA GLY A 52 12.52 5.64 -17.93
C GLY A 52 11.84 5.26 -16.62
N ALA A 53 12.12 5.96 -15.52
CA ALA A 53 11.41 5.73 -14.26
C ALA A 53 10.10 6.53 -14.20
N HIS A 54 9.20 6.07 -13.35
CA HIS A 54 7.99 6.81 -12.98
C HIS A 54 8.34 7.98 -12.04
N SER A 55 7.51 9.03 -12.06
CA SER A 55 7.60 10.11 -11.09
C SER A 55 7.05 9.68 -9.73
N ILE A 56 7.37 10.42 -8.66
CA ILE A 56 6.80 10.18 -7.33
C ILE A 56 5.27 10.24 -7.36
N TRP A 57 4.69 11.16 -8.13
CA TRP A 57 3.23 11.28 -8.23
C TRP A 57 2.61 10.07 -8.93
N GLU A 58 3.21 9.57 -9.99
CA GLU A 58 2.77 8.33 -10.65
C GLU A 58 2.85 7.14 -9.70
N LEU A 59 3.91 7.03 -8.86
CA LEU A 59 4.02 6.01 -7.83
C LEU A 59 2.90 6.12 -6.79
N VAL A 60 2.56 7.34 -6.34
CA VAL A 60 1.43 7.57 -5.41
C VAL A 60 0.11 7.08 -6.00
N HIS A 61 -0.15 7.35 -7.28
CA HIS A 61 -1.35 6.86 -7.95
C HIS A 61 -1.35 5.33 -8.06
N HIS A 62 -0.23 4.74 -8.42
CA HIS A 62 -0.06 3.29 -8.56
C HIS A 62 -0.26 2.55 -7.22
N ILE A 63 0.37 3.02 -6.13
CA ILE A 63 0.15 2.46 -4.79
C ILE A 63 -1.33 2.54 -4.42
N THR A 64 -1.96 3.70 -4.60
CA THR A 64 -3.39 3.90 -4.33
C THR A 64 -4.27 2.91 -5.09
N THR A 65 -3.96 2.66 -6.36
CA THR A 65 -4.67 1.70 -7.20
C THR A 65 -4.54 0.27 -6.67
N TRP A 66 -3.32 -0.15 -6.32
CA TRP A 66 -3.09 -1.52 -5.86
C TRP A 66 -3.63 -1.80 -4.47
N GLU A 67 -3.63 -0.83 -3.58
CA GLU A 67 -4.31 -0.95 -2.28
C GLU A 67 -5.83 -1.16 -2.46
N ASP A 68 -6.46 -0.43 -3.40
CA ASP A 68 -7.87 -0.66 -3.72
C ASP A 68 -8.11 -2.02 -4.38
N VAL A 69 -7.23 -2.47 -5.27
CA VAL A 69 -7.29 -3.80 -5.88
C VAL A 69 -7.21 -4.89 -4.82
N VAL A 70 -6.25 -4.80 -3.90
CA VAL A 70 -6.12 -5.80 -2.81
C VAL A 70 -7.37 -5.79 -1.92
N ARG A 71 -7.84 -4.60 -1.52
CA ARG A 71 -9.07 -4.44 -0.74
C ARG A 71 -10.27 -5.10 -1.41
N ARG A 72 -10.48 -4.85 -2.70
CA ARG A 72 -11.58 -5.43 -3.49
C ARG A 72 -11.44 -6.95 -3.64
N ARG A 73 -10.21 -7.44 -3.85
CA ARG A 73 -9.95 -8.88 -3.92
C ARG A 73 -10.24 -9.57 -2.60
N LEU A 74 -9.93 -8.97 -1.46
CA LEU A 74 -10.28 -9.50 -0.14
C LEU A 74 -11.80 -9.61 0.06
N LEU A 75 -12.57 -8.71 -0.57
CA LEU A 75 -14.04 -8.71 -0.57
C LEU A 75 -14.66 -9.66 -1.62
N GLY A 76 -13.85 -10.42 -2.35
CA GLY A 76 -14.33 -11.40 -3.34
C GLY A 76 -14.54 -10.84 -4.74
N GLU A 77 -14.09 -9.61 -5.02
CA GLU A 77 -14.08 -9.06 -6.38
C GLU A 77 -12.85 -9.56 -7.15
N THR A 78 -12.93 -9.46 -8.47
CA THR A 78 -11.83 -9.82 -9.38
C THR A 78 -11.50 -8.65 -10.31
N PRO A 79 -11.04 -7.50 -9.78
CA PRO A 79 -10.66 -6.38 -10.61
C PRO A 79 -9.53 -6.77 -11.55
N ASP A 80 -9.70 -6.48 -12.84
CA ASP A 80 -8.71 -6.60 -13.88
C ASP A 80 -8.35 -5.20 -14.35
N LEU A 81 -7.07 -4.85 -14.29
CA LEU A 81 -6.60 -3.50 -14.58
C LEU A 81 -6.08 -3.41 -16.01
N THR A 82 -6.49 -2.39 -16.74
CA THR A 82 -5.76 -1.97 -17.95
C THR A 82 -4.44 -1.31 -17.56
N ALA A 83 -3.52 -1.15 -18.52
CA ALA A 83 -2.26 -0.45 -18.28
C ALA A 83 -2.46 0.99 -17.77
N GLU A 84 -3.50 1.68 -18.28
CA GLU A 84 -3.85 3.04 -17.86
C GLU A 84 -4.45 3.10 -16.44
N GLN A 85 -5.09 2.01 -16.00
CA GLN A 85 -5.62 1.90 -14.64
C GLN A 85 -4.52 1.52 -13.64
N ASP A 86 -3.55 0.73 -14.07
CA ASP A 86 -2.37 0.37 -13.27
C ASP A 86 -1.47 1.59 -13.04
N TRP A 87 -1.26 2.40 -14.08
CA TRP A 87 -0.48 3.64 -14.05
C TRP A 87 -1.32 4.85 -14.46
N PRO A 88 -2.21 5.34 -13.57
CA PRO A 88 -3.09 6.45 -13.92
C PRO A 88 -2.30 7.74 -14.19
N LEU A 89 -2.65 8.42 -15.27
CA LEU A 89 -2.05 9.69 -15.61
C LEU A 89 -2.33 10.76 -14.55
N VAL A 90 -1.33 11.59 -14.27
CA VAL A 90 -1.50 12.79 -13.45
C VAL A 90 -2.20 13.86 -14.28
N LYS A 91 -3.51 14.02 -14.08
CA LYS A 91 -4.35 14.96 -14.84
C LYS A 91 -4.26 16.37 -14.28
N ASP A 92 -4.49 16.53 -12.98
CA ASP A 92 -4.36 17.80 -12.27
C ASP A 92 -2.94 17.90 -11.66
N LYS A 93 -2.09 18.71 -12.30
CA LYS A 93 -0.69 18.91 -11.91
C LYS A 93 -0.50 20.11 -10.97
N SER A 94 -1.55 20.51 -10.25
CA SER A 94 -1.51 21.61 -9.29
C SER A 94 -1.09 21.13 -7.88
N ARG A 95 -0.86 22.10 -6.98
CA ARG A 95 -0.63 21.84 -5.55
C ARG A 95 -1.85 21.13 -4.93
N GLU A 96 -3.04 21.55 -5.31
CA GLU A 96 -4.31 21.01 -4.85
C GLU A 96 -4.50 19.57 -5.33
N GLY A 97 -4.15 19.28 -6.58
CA GLY A 97 -4.14 17.93 -7.15
C GLY A 97 -3.19 16.99 -6.40
N TRP A 98 -2.00 17.48 -6.02
CA TRP A 98 -1.06 16.71 -5.19
C TRP A 98 -1.62 16.42 -3.81
N ALA A 99 -2.17 17.43 -3.13
CA ALA A 99 -2.79 17.26 -1.83
C ALA A 99 -3.94 16.23 -1.88
N ALA A 100 -4.77 16.30 -2.93
CA ALA A 100 -5.86 15.35 -3.15
C ALA A 100 -5.33 13.91 -3.37
N ALA A 101 -4.24 13.74 -4.13
CA ALA A 101 -3.60 12.44 -4.36
C ALA A 101 -3.09 11.83 -3.04
N ILE A 102 -2.43 12.61 -2.19
CA ILE A 102 -1.97 12.17 -0.87
C ILE A 102 -3.14 11.79 0.04
N GLN A 103 -4.23 12.56 0.05
CA GLN A 103 -5.41 12.23 0.84
C GLN A 103 -6.08 10.95 0.35
N LYS A 104 -6.16 10.75 -0.97
CA LYS A 104 -6.72 9.53 -1.57
C LYS A 104 -5.86 8.31 -1.21
N LEU A 105 -4.54 8.41 -1.27
CA LEU A 105 -3.61 7.37 -0.85
C LEU A 105 -3.84 6.98 0.61
N LYS A 106 -3.82 7.94 1.53
CA LYS A 106 -4.04 7.70 2.97
C LYS A 106 -5.42 7.09 3.25
N GLY A 107 -6.46 7.60 2.58
CA GLY A 107 -7.82 7.07 2.71
C GLY A 107 -7.94 5.63 2.19
N GLY A 108 -7.31 5.33 1.06
CA GLY A 108 -7.25 3.98 0.47
C GLY A 108 -6.60 2.98 1.42
N HIS A 109 -5.45 3.32 1.97
CA HIS A 109 -4.75 2.50 2.94
C HIS A 109 -5.59 2.23 4.21
N ALA A 110 -6.25 3.25 4.74
CA ALA A 110 -7.13 3.08 5.89
C ALA A 110 -8.28 2.10 5.60
N GLN A 111 -8.87 2.14 4.39
CA GLN A 111 -9.90 1.21 3.97
C GLN A 111 -9.36 -0.21 3.78
N LEU A 112 -8.18 -0.39 3.20
CA LEU A 112 -7.53 -1.69 3.09
C LEU A 112 -7.31 -2.30 4.47
N ARG A 113 -6.73 -1.55 5.41
CA ARG A 113 -6.50 -2.02 6.78
C ARG A 113 -7.78 -2.40 7.50
N LYS A 114 -8.85 -1.62 7.30
CA LYS A 114 -10.17 -1.92 7.88
C LYS A 114 -10.70 -3.27 7.39
N VAL A 115 -10.58 -3.56 6.10
CA VAL A 115 -10.99 -4.85 5.51
C VAL A 115 -10.07 -5.97 5.98
N ALA A 116 -8.76 -5.74 6.00
CA ALA A 116 -7.77 -6.71 6.47
C ALA A 116 -8.04 -7.15 7.92
N ALA A 117 -8.42 -6.22 8.80
CA ALA A 117 -8.75 -6.50 10.20
C ALA A 117 -10.01 -7.35 10.39
N GLN A 118 -10.83 -7.52 9.37
CA GLN A 118 -12.03 -8.37 9.40
C GLN A 118 -11.78 -9.80 8.92
N VAL A 119 -10.60 -10.09 8.36
CA VAL A 119 -10.24 -11.44 7.91
C VAL A 119 -10.00 -12.33 9.15
N GLU A 120 -10.64 -13.49 9.21
CA GLU A 120 -10.38 -14.47 10.27
C GLU A 120 -9.09 -15.26 9.99
N ASP A 121 -8.33 -15.63 11.02
CA ASP A 121 -7.09 -16.40 10.85
C ASP A 121 -7.29 -17.68 10.04
N ALA A 122 -8.42 -18.37 10.26
CA ALA A 122 -8.78 -19.59 9.52
C ALA A 122 -9.00 -19.35 8.02
N GLU A 123 -9.23 -18.10 7.60
CA GLU A 123 -9.45 -17.72 6.19
C GLU A 123 -8.16 -17.30 5.48
N LEU A 124 -7.07 -17.10 6.21
CA LEU A 124 -5.82 -16.57 5.61
C LEU A 124 -5.32 -17.44 4.44
N ASP A 125 -5.38 -18.76 4.58
CA ASP A 125 -4.98 -19.70 3.53
C ASP A 125 -6.05 -19.90 2.44
N MET A 126 -7.23 -19.31 2.60
CA MET A 126 -8.30 -19.39 1.63
C MET A 126 -8.17 -18.32 0.55
N ARG A 127 -8.56 -18.66 -0.67
CA ARG A 127 -8.71 -17.72 -1.78
C ARG A 127 -10.08 -17.05 -1.68
N PRO A 128 -10.19 -15.71 -1.74
CA PRO A 128 -11.49 -15.04 -1.84
C PRO A 128 -12.30 -15.49 -3.05
N THR A 129 -11.64 -15.76 -4.16
CA THR A 129 -12.21 -16.36 -5.38
C THR A 129 -11.20 -17.32 -6.02
N PRO A 130 -11.61 -18.24 -6.91
CA PRO A 130 -10.70 -19.12 -7.63
C PRO A 130 -9.63 -18.40 -8.46
N LYS A 131 -9.90 -17.14 -8.85
CA LYS A 131 -9.01 -16.31 -9.68
C LYS A 131 -8.01 -15.47 -8.89
N THR A 132 -8.10 -15.46 -7.55
CA THR A 132 -7.20 -14.66 -6.69
C THR A 132 -6.18 -15.54 -5.99
N SER A 133 -5.12 -14.93 -5.44
CA SER A 133 -4.24 -15.56 -4.47
C SER A 133 -4.97 -15.76 -3.13
N THR A 134 -4.35 -16.47 -2.18
CA THR A 134 -4.88 -16.57 -0.82
C THR A 134 -4.90 -15.19 -0.15
N ARG A 135 -5.74 -15.02 0.87
CA ARG A 135 -5.78 -13.77 1.66
C ARG A 135 -4.41 -13.46 2.27
N TYR A 136 -3.69 -14.48 2.74
CA TYR A 136 -2.33 -14.35 3.23
C TYR A 136 -1.40 -13.71 2.20
N VAL A 137 -1.38 -14.25 0.97
CA VAL A 137 -0.54 -13.74 -0.12
C VAL A 137 -0.95 -12.33 -0.54
N LEU A 138 -2.26 -12.02 -0.59
CA LEU A 138 -2.76 -10.69 -0.93
C LEU A 138 -2.29 -9.64 0.10
N LEU A 139 -2.41 -9.94 1.38
CA LEU A 139 -2.06 -9.02 2.47
C LEU A 139 -0.53 -8.81 2.55
N HIS A 140 0.26 -9.88 2.51
CA HIS A 140 1.72 -9.77 2.47
C HIS A 140 2.21 -9.10 1.18
N GLY A 141 1.53 -9.34 0.06
CA GLY A 141 1.81 -8.66 -1.20
C GLY A 141 1.62 -7.14 -1.10
N ALA A 142 0.58 -6.67 -0.41
CA ALA A 142 0.39 -5.24 -0.16
C ALA A 142 1.54 -4.65 0.67
N VAL A 143 1.95 -5.30 1.76
CA VAL A 143 3.12 -4.88 2.56
C VAL A 143 4.38 -4.77 1.70
N GLN A 144 4.68 -5.81 0.91
CA GLN A 144 5.86 -5.85 0.05
C GLN A 144 5.82 -4.75 -1.03
N HIS A 145 4.66 -4.51 -1.60
CA HIS A 145 4.43 -3.49 -2.61
C HIS A 145 4.69 -2.07 -2.08
N ASP A 146 4.15 -1.78 -0.89
CA ASP A 146 4.37 -0.50 -0.21
C ASP A 146 5.87 -0.27 0.06
N LEU A 147 6.57 -1.27 0.60
CA LEU A 147 7.99 -1.20 0.91
C LEU A 147 8.85 -1.01 -0.36
N TYR A 148 8.52 -1.74 -1.43
CA TYR A 148 9.21 -1.61 -2.71
C TYR A 148 9.10 -0.19 -3.28
N HIS A 149 7.90 0.39 -3.26
CA HIS A 149 7.68 1.74 -3.76
C HIS A 149 8.16 2.85 -2.82
N ALA A 150 8.14 2.63 -1.50
CA ALA A 150 8.77 3.54 -0.55
C ALA A 150 10.28 3.71 -0.82
N GLY A 151 10.96 2.61 -1.17
CA GLY A 151 12.35 2.65 -1.61
C GLY A 151 12.56 3.46 -2.89
N GLN A 152 11.67 3.30 -3.88
CA GLN A 152 11.73 4.09 -5.14
C GLN A 152 11.47 5.58 -4.88
N ILE A 153 10.47 5.92 -4.06
CA ILE A 153 10.19 7.32 -3.67
C ILE A 153 11.41 7.92 -2.97
N SER A 154 12.01 7.19 -2.04
CA SER A 154 13.19 7.63 -1.30
C SER A 154 14.40 7.89 -2.21
N LEU A 155 14.55 7.10 -3.28
CA LEU A 155 15.60 7.28 -4.28
C LEU A 155 15.32 8.51 -5.16
N LEU A 156 14.11 8.63 -5.72
CA LEU A 156 13.69 9.75 -6.57
C LEU A 156 13.74 11.09 -5.83
N LYS A 157 13.45 11.10 -4.53
CA LYS A 157 13.52 12.30 -3.69
C LYS A 157 14.94 12.88 -3.57
N LYS A 158 15.97 12.04 -3.77
CA LYS A 158 17.39 12.43 -3.65
C LYS A 158 18.06 12.69 -5.00
N ALA A 159 17.44 12.28 -6.08
CA ALA A 159 17.96 12.45 -7.43
C ALA A 159 17.62 13.83 -7.98
#